data_a57e190859c51cb66126c94778a11cf8
#
_entry.id   a57e190859c51cb66126c94778a11cf8
#
_cell.length_a   1.000
_cell.length_b   1.000
_cell.length_c   1.000
_cell.angle_alpha   90.00
_cell.angle_beta   90.00
_cell.angle_gamma   90.00
#
_symmetry.space_group_name_H-M   'P 1'
#
loop_
_entity.id
_entity.type
_entity.pdbx_description
1 polymer ?
#
loop_
_entity_poly.entity_id
_entity_poly.type
_entity_poly.pdbx_seq_one_letter_code
_entity_poly.pdbx_strand_id
1 'polypeptide(L)'
;MAGALDGMPDDVSRAWRLIDGRYWQITEGAGEEPSATDAREGTRGACPEGMVEVRGRMKTDEATSIEALQNATCSAWINRQFPERCLRFDRDAWLRLSERLPTRAMRFCIDRFEYPDRRGEYPIIEVTWHESVALCAAQGKRLCTEVEWTFACEGEEATPYPNGYVRDADACVIDRRPRAVNERALSPRDTHAALVELDHLWQGEPSGSRAACRSAFGVYDMTGNIDEWTTSVHPGERPSILKGGYWGPVRTRCRPSTRAHGEDYAFYQEGLRCCRDLE
;
A
#
# COMPACT_ATOMS: atom_id res chain seq x y z
N MET A 1 -28.74 6.35 9.39
CA MET A 1 -29.49 5.13 9.04
C MET A 1 -28.72 4.48 7.89
N ALA A 2 -27.99 3.41 8.17
CA ALA A 2 -27.28 2.64 7.18
C ALA A 2 -28.29 1.89 6.33
N GLY A 3 -28.44 2.27 5.06
CA GLY A 3 -29.21 1.51 4.09
C GLY A 3 -28.39 0.28 3.69
N ALA A 4 -28.65 -0.85 4.30
CA ALA A 4 -28.26 -2.13 3.73
C ALA A 4 -29.03 -2.27 2.42
N LEU A 5 -28.34 -2.43 1.31
CA LEU A 5 -28.92 -2.98 0.09
C LEU A 5 -29.20 -4.45 0.41
N ASP A 6 -30.45 -4.76 0.81
CA ASP A 6 -30.91 -6.13 1.05
C ASP A 6 -30.91 -6.90 -0.28
N GLY A 7 -30.00 -7.87 -0.38
CA GLY A 7 -29.82 -8.77 -1.50
C GLY A 7 -28.65 -8.36 -2.39
N MET A 8 -27.69 -9.29 -2.56
CA MET A 8 -26.62 -9.13 -3.53
C MET A 8 -27.27 -9.07 -4.93
N PRO A 9 -27.00 -8.03 -5.74
CA PRO A 9 -27.50 -7.99 -7.10
C PRO A 9 -26.97 -9.19 -7.90
N ASP A 10 -27.79 -9.77 -8.77
CA ASP A 10 -27.43 -10.96 -9.58
C ASP A 10 -26.22 -10.72 -10.52
N ASP A 11 -25.81 -9.46 -10.71
CA ASP A 11 -24.75 -9.01 -11.60
C ASP A 11 -23.42 -8.73 -10.88
N VAL A 12 -23.33 -9.02 -9.57
CA VAL A 12 -22.13 -8.82 -8.73
C VAL A 12 -21.69 -10.15 -8.14
N SER A 13 -20.40 -10.44 -8.20
CA SER A 13 -19.83 -11.73 -7.78
C SER A 13 -19.38 -11.77 -6.32
N ARG A 14 -19.27 -10.60 -5.65
CA ARG A 14 -18.79 -10.45 -4.28
C ARG A 14 -19.74 -9.63 -3.43
N ALA A 15 -19.72 -9.90 -2.12
CA ALA A 15 -20.48 -9.10 -1.16
C ALA A 15 -19.75 -7.77 -0.88
N TRP A 16 -20.22 -6.70 -1.47
CA TRP A 16 -19.72 -5.35 -1.29
C TRP A 16 -20.56 -4.56 -0.29
N ARG A 17 -19.92 -3.69 0.45
CA ARG A 17 -20.56 -2.73 1.34
C ARG A 17 -20.05 -1.32 1.05
N LEU A 18 -20.97 -0.39 0.86
CA LEU A 18 -20.69 1.04 0.83
C LEU A 18 -20.61 1.55 2.28
N ILE A 19 -19.44 2.04 2.69
CA ILE A 19 -19.18 2.53 4.03
C ILE A 19 -19.39 4.05 4.02
N ASP A 20 -20.22 4.55 4.96
CA ASP A 20 -20.58 5.96 5.13
C ASP A 20 -21.07 6.65 3.85
N GLY A 21 -21.57 5.87 2.87
CA GLY A 21 -22.02 6.37 1.57
C GLY A 21 -20.88 6.90 0.68
N ARG A 22 -19.63 6.47 0.90
CA ARG A 22 -18.45 7.07 0.26
C ARG A 22 -17.46 6.11 -0.34
N TYR A 23 -17.06 5.06 0.36
CA TYR A 23 -16.01 4.13 -0.07
C TYR A 23 -16.45 2.68 0.09
N TRP A 24 -15.85 1.80 -0.69
CA TRP A 24 -16.28 0.42 -0.82
C TRP A 24 -15.35 -0.56 -0.10
N GLN A 25 -15.93 -1.62 0.42
CA GLN A 25 -15.22 -2.75 0.99
C GLN A 25 -15.94 -4.06 0.64
N ILE A 26 -15.16 -5.09 0.29
CA ILE A 26 -15.66 -6.46 0.21
C ILE A 26 -15.81 -7.01 1.63
N THR A 27 -16.96 -7.58 1.94
CA THR A 27 -17.29 -8.10 3.28
C THR A 27 -17.21 -9.62 3.39
N GLU A 28 -16.80 -10.31 2.34
CA GLU A 28 -16.52 -11.75 2.36
C GLU A 28 -15.20 -12.01 3.08
N GLY A 29 -15.20 -13.03 3.95
CA GLY A 29 -14.05 -13.34 4.80
C GLY A 29 -14.09 -12.51 6.08
N ALA A 30 -14.77 -13.00 7.11
CA ALA A 30 -14.58 -12.48 8.45
C ALA A 30 -13.09 -12.64 8.80
N GLY A 31 -12.43 -11.53 9.13
CA GLY A 31 -11.02 -11.52 9.48
C GLY A 31 -10.69 -12.64 10.46
N GLU A 32 -9.67 -13.41 10.17
CA GLU A 32 -9.12 -14.32 11.17
C GLU A 32 -8.66 -13.48 12.36
N GLU A 33 -9.07 -13.88 13.56
CA GLU A 33 -8.48 -13.34 14.79
C GLU A 33 -6.95 -13.36 14.63
N PRO A 34 -6.23 -12.29 15.01
CA PRO A 34 -4.77 -12.24 14.90
C PRO A 34 -4.20 -13.53 15.46
N SER A 35 -3.39 -14.24 14.70
CA SER A 35 -2.78 -15.47 15.23
C SER A 35 -2.00 -15.11 16.50
N ALA A 36 -1.88 -16.06 17.44
CA ALA A 36 -1.09 -15.83 18.65
C ALA A 36 0.37 -15.43 18.34
N THR A 37 0.83 -15.66 17.12
CA THR A 37 2.14 -15.24 16.60
C THR A 37 2.12 -13.75 16.22
N ASP A 38 1.06 -13.26 15.56
CA ASP A 38 0.91 -11.85 15.20
C ASP A 38 0.72 -10.97 16.46
N ALA A 39 -0.04 -11.47 17.44
CA ALA A 39 -0.20 -10.80 18.74
C ALA A 39 1.12 -10.73 19.53
N ARG A 40 1.99 -11.75 19.44
CA ARG A 40 3.30 -11.74 20.12
C ARG A 40 4.33 -10.85 19.43
N GLU A 41 4.26 -10.66 18.12
CA GLU A 41 5.13 -9.76 17.39
C GLU A 41 4.73 -8.28 17.59
N GLY A 42 3.43 -7.98 17.85
CA GLY A 42 2.91 -6.63 18.09
C GLY A 42 3.09 -6.07 19.51
N THR A 43 3.34 -6.92 20.52
CA THR A 43 3.29 -6.51 21.95
C THR A 43 4.63 -6.09 22.57
N ARG A 44 5.71 -5.96 21.82
CA ARG A 44 7.04 -5.59 22.35
C ARG A 44 7.47 -4.15 22.08
N GLY A 45 6.65 -3.29 21.54
CA GLY A 45 6.96 -1.91 21.19
C GLY A 45 6.10 -0.90 21.94
N ALA A 46 6.44 0.38 21.81
CA ALA A 46 5.66 1.51 22.31
C ALA A 46 4.44 1.83 21.42
N CYS A 47 4.12 0.98 20.44
CA CYS A 47 3.00 1.16 19.51
C CYS A 47 1.69 0.57 20.06
N PRO A 48 0.53 1.15 19.68
CA PRO A 48 -0.77 0.54 19.95
C PRO A 48 -0.89 -0.86 19.38
N GLU A 49 -1.85 -1.63 19.91
CA GLU A 49 -2.19 -2.96 19.40
C GLU A 49 -2.52 -2.90 17.90
N GLY A 50 -2.09 -3.91 17.15
CA GLY A 50 -2.21 -3.98 15.68
C GLY A 50 -1.09 -3.28 14.92
N MET A 51 -0.52 -2.21 15.45
CA MET A 51 0.56 -1.48 14.77
C MET A 51 1.94 -2.10 14.97
N VAL A 52 2.84 -1.83 14.05
CA VAL A 52 4.24 -2.24 14.07
C VAL A 52 5.12 -1.05 14.44
N GLU A 53 6.05 -1.22 15.40
CA GLU A 53 7.11 -0.25 15.62
C GLU A 53 8.18 -0.41 14.52
N VAL A 54 8.33 0.62 13.70
CA VAL A 54 9.40 0.75 12.72
C VAL A 54 10.50 1.58 13.32
N ARG A 55 11.67 0.96 13.53
CA ARG A 55 12.84 1.61 14.12
C ARG A 55 14.12 1.19 13.39
N GLY A 56 14.95 2.16 13.02
CA GLY A 56 16.23 1.90 12.36
C GLY A 56 16.80 3.13 11.67
N ARG A 57 17.67 2.92 10.71
CA ARG A 57 18.36 3.97 9.94
C ARG A 57 18.01 3.87 8.46
N MET A 58 17.21 4.81 8.00
CA MET A 58 16.83 4.92 6.58
C MET A 58 17.94 5.55 5.75
N LYS A 59 18.28 4.97 4.61
CA LYS A 59 19.14 5.60 3.60
C LYS A 59 18.43 6.79 2.95
N THR A 60 19.14 7.91 2.74
CA THR A 60 18.54 9.18 2.25
C THR A 60 19.10 9.59 0.89
N ASP A 61 18.30 10.35 0.14
CA ASP A 61 18.53 10.80 -1.24
C ASP A 61 19.18 12.18 -1.33
N GLU A 62 19.95 12.61 -0.33
CA GLU A 62 20.44 14.00 -0.23
C GLU A 62 21.27 14.47 -1.45
N ALA A 63 22.02 13.56 -2.07
CA ALA A 63 22.90 13.91 -3.20
C ALA A 63 22.69 13.04 -4.45
N THR A 64 22.06 11.87 -4.32
CA THR A 64 21.91 10.93 -5.43
C THR A 64 20.63 10.15 -5.26
N SER A 65 19.79 10.12 -6.30
CA SER A 65 18.54 9.36 -6.28
C SER A 65 18.80 7.87 -6.01
N ILE A 66 18.30 7.38 -4.89
CA ILE A 66 18.39 5.96 -4.52
C ILE A 66 17.64 5.11 -5.55
N GLU A 67 16.53 5.59 -6.09
CA GLU A 67 15.82 4.88 -7.16
C GLU A 67 16.67 4.71 -8.42
N ALA A 68 17.42 5.74 -8.81
CA ALA A 68 18.35 5.67 -9.95
C ALA A 68 19.50 4.69 -9.68
N LEU A 69 20.04 4.69 -8.47
CA LEU A 69 21.08 3.74 -8.06
C LEU A 69 20.54 2.29 -8.05
N GLN A 70 19.33 2.06 -7.53
CA GLN A 70 18.68 0.76 -7.61
C GLN A 70 18.53 0.32 -9.08
N ASN A 71 18.04 1.21 -9.96
CA ASN A 71 17.86 0.90 -11.39
C ASN A 71 19.17 0.50 -12.06
N ALA A 72 20.30 1.10 -11.66
CA ALA A 72 21.63 0.72 -12.16
C ALA A 72 22.04 -0.71 -11.77
N THR A 73 21.43 -1.29 -10.73
CA THR A 73 21.65 -2.69 -10.30
C THR A 73 20.66 -3.68 -10.87
N CYS A 74 19.74 -3.25 -11.73
CA CYS A 74 18.79 -4.16 -12.35
C CYS A 74 19.50 -5.11 -13.32
N SER A 75 19.49 -6.40 -13.02
CA SER A 75 20.12 -7.46 -13.79
C SER A 75 19.17 -8.13 -14.79
N ALA A 76 17.85 -8.02 -14.59
CA ALA A 76 16.85 -8.55 -15.51
C ALA A 76 15.64 -7.63 -15.57
N TRP A 77 15.26 -7.17 -16.77
CA TRP A 77 14.11 -6.31 -16.99
C TRP A 77 12.93 -7.08 -17.57
N ILE A 78 11.73 -6.82 -17.05
CA ILE A 78 10.47 -7.21 -17.71
C ILE A 78 10.13 -6.18 -18.79
N ASN A 79 10.24 -4.90 -18.45
CA ASN A 79 9.98 -3.78 -19.35
C ASN A 79 10.87 -2.58 -18.96
N ARG A 80 11.48 -1.93 -19.99
CA ARG A 80 12.25 -0.68 -19.83
C ARG A 80 11.49 0.57 -20.29
N GLN A 81 10.32 0.39 -20.90
CA GLN A 81 9.42 1.50 -21.17
C GLN A 81 8.59 1.82 -19.92
N PHE A 82 8.01 2.99 -19.89
CA PHE A 82 7.15 3.37 -18.76
C PHE A 82 5.87 2.51 -18.72
N PRO A 83 5.52 1.99 -17.53
CA PRO A 83 6.29 1.96 -16.29
C PRO A 83 7.45 0.94 -16.35
N GLU A 84 8.66 1.39 -15.99
CA GLU A 84 9.82 0.51 -15.93
C GLU A 84 9.65 -0.57 -14.86
N ARG A 85 9.86 -1.83 -15.24
CA ARG A 85 9.72 -2.97 -14.33
C ARG A 85 10.96 -3.85 -14.36
N CYS A 86 11.75 -3.74 -13.30
CA CYS A 86 12.87 -4.64 -13.09
C CYS A 86 12.38 -5.95 -12.45
N LEU A 87 12.74 -7.07 -13.04
CA LEU A 87 12.44 -8.40 -12.50
C LEU A 87 13.39 -8.75 -11.34
N ARG A 88 14.67 -8.43 -11.49
CA ARG A 88 15.71 -8.80 -10.52
C ARG A 88 16.76 -7.72 -10.39
N PHE A 89 17.02 -7.33 -9.16
CA PHE A 89 18.14 -6.47 -8.79
C PHE A 89 19.30 -7.29 -8.26
N ASP A 90 20.54 -6.89 -8.61
CA ASP A 90 21.75 -7.48 -8.07
C ASP A 90 22.00 -6.93 -6.66
N ARG A 91 21.78 -7.77 -5.64
CA ARG A 91 21.93 -7.40 -4.24
C ARG A 91 23.36 -6.96 -3.92
N ASP A 92 24.37 -7.69 -4.38
CA ASP A 92 25.76 -7.38 -4.04
C ASP A 92 26.19 -6.07 -4.69
N ALA A 93 25.78 -5.80 -5.93
CA ALA A 93 25.99 -4.51 -6.57
C ALA A 93 25.29 -3.39 -5.80
N TRP A 94 24.03 -3.60 -5.36
CA TRP A 94 23.30 -2.64 -4.54
C TRP A 94 23.99 -2.34 -3.22
N LEU A 95 24.42 -3.36 -2.48
CA LEU A 95 25.10 -3.17 -1.21
C LEU A 95 26.38 -2.34 -1.36
N ARG A 96 27.20 -2.62 -2.40
CA ARG A 96 28.38 -1.82 -2.70
C ARG A 96 28.07 -0.36 -3.04
N LEU A 97 27.04 -0.11 -3.85
CA LEU A 97 26.65 1.25 -4.25
C LEU A 97 26.04 2.03 -3.10
N SER A 98 25.33 1.38 -2.22
CA SER A 98 24.56 2.00 -1.14
C SER A 98 25.32 2.10 0.19
N GLU A 99 26.52 1.53 0.30
CA GLU A 99 27.30 1.46 1.53
C GLU A 99 27.56 2.84 2.15
N ARG A 100 27.84 3.84 1.31
CA ARG A 100 28.23 5.20 1.74
C ARG A 100 27.09 6.20 1.68
N LEU A 101 25.86 5.77 1.40
CA LEU A 101 24.73 6.68 1.40
C LEU A 101 24.48 7.23 2.81
N PRO A 102 24.14 8.51 2.94
CA PRO A 102 23.76 9.08 4.22
C PRO A 102 22.52 8.36 4.76
N THR A 103 22.40 8.33 6.08
CA THR A 103 21.26 7.71 6.75
C THR A 103 20.69 8.62 7.83
N ARG A 104 19.39 8.55 8.06
CA ARG A 104 18.73 9.21 9.20
C ARG A 104 18.04 8.21 10.10
N ALA A 105 17.95 8.51 11.38
CA ALA A 105 17.18 7.70 12.33
C ALA A 105 15.70 7.87 12.06
N MET A 106 14.98 6.75 12.10
CA MET A 106 13.53 6.67 11.98
C MET A 106 12.96 5.91 13.16
N ARG A 107 11.81 6.39 13.70
CA ARG A 107 11.06 5.68 14.72
C ARG A 107 9.60 6.15 14.72
N PHE A 108 8.67 5.26 14.42
CA PHE A 108 7.24 5.51 14.34
C PHE A 108 6.45 4.20 14.40
N CYS A 109 5.14 4.29 14.55
CA CYS A 109 4.22 3.17 14.42
C CYS A 109 3.52 3.20 13.06
N ILE A 110 3.29 2.03 12.46
CA ILE A 110 2.54 1.88 11.21
C ILE A 110 1.56 0.72 11.33
N ASP A 111 0.40 0.82 10.72
CA ASP A 111 -0.54 -0.29 10.58
C ASP A 111 0.13 -1.47 9.90
N ARG A 112 -0.09 -2.67 10.43
CA ARG A 112 0.51 -3.90 9.90
C ARG A 112 -0.05 -4.26 8.55
N PHE A 113 -1.34 -3.99 8.34
CA PHE A 113 -2.10 -4.28 7.14
C PHE A 113 -2.66 -2.99 6.54
N GLU A 114 -3.20 -3.07 5.34
CA GLU A 114 -4.00 -2.01 4.74
C GLU A 114 -5.25 -1.75 5.59
N TYR A 115 -5.79 -0.51 5.54
CA TYR A 115 -6.98 -0.17 6.32
C TYR A 115 -8.17 -1.10 5.96
N PRO A 116 -8.90 -1.67 6.96
CA PRO A 116 -8.99 -1.28 8.37
C PRO A 116 -7.96 -1.93 9.33
N ASP A 117 -6.81 -2.35 8.87
CA ASP A 117 -5.71 -2.93 9.65
C ASP A 117 -6.08 -4.28 10.29
N ARG A 118 -6.73 -5.15 9.52
CA ARG A 118 -7.12 -6.49 9.96
C ARG A 118 -6.71 -7.56 8.97
N ARG A 119 -6.01 -8.56 9.46
CA ARG A 119 -5.62 -9.69 8.63
C ARG A 119 -6.84 -10.45 8.12
N GLY A 120 -6.83 -10.81 6.83
CA GLY A 120 -7.92 -11.56 6.20
C GLY A 120 -9.15 -10.73 5.83
N GLU A 121 -9.20 -9.45 6.21
CA GLU A 121 -10.21 -8.52 5.70
C GLU A 121 -9.72 -7.87 4.40
N TYR A 122 -10.65 -7.57 3.50
CA TYR A 122 -10.33 -6.79 2.32
C TYR A 122 -10.11 -5.31 2.70
N PRO A 123 -9.14 -4.64 2.06
CA PRO A 123 -8.96 -3.22 2.26
C PRO A 123 -10.17 -2.43 1.74
N ILE A 124 -10.37 -1.23 2.29
CA ILE A 124 -11.30 -0.26 1.68
C ILE A 124 -10.65 0.34 0.44
N ILE A 125 -11.49 0.67 -0.55
CA ILE A 125 -11.05 1.28 -1.80
C ILE A 125 -11.94 2.45 -2.20
N GLU A 126 -11.50 3.16 -3.25
CA GLU A 126 -12.20 4.32 -3.80
C GLU A 126 -12.29 5.46 -2.78
N VAL A 127 -11.23 5.64 -2.02
CA VAL A 127 -11.08 6.66 -0.97
C VAL A 127 -10.18 7.79 -1.45
N THR A 128 -10.58 9.04 -1.19
CA THR A 128 -9.76 10.22 -1.46
C THR A 128 -8.65 10.39 -0.44
N TRP A 129 -7.64 11.22 -0.74
CA TRP A 129 -6.62 11.59 0.24
C TRP A 129 -7.22 12.27 1.48
N HIS A 130 -8.18 13.19 1.30
CA HIS A 130 -8.86 13.85 2.42
C HIS A 130 -9.61 12.86 3.31
N GLU A 131 -10.30 11.90 2.72
CA GLU A 131 -10.99 10.83 3.47
C GLU A 131 -10.00 9.92 4.19
N SER A 132 -8.87 9.61 3.56
CA SER A 132 -7.80 8.82 4.18
C SER A 132 -7.21 9.50 5.42
N VAL A 133 -6.98 10.82 5.36
CA VAL A 133 -6.56 11.62 6.52
C VAL A 133 -7.60 11.55 7.63
N ALA A 134 -8.89 11.73 7.29
CA ALA A 134 -9.99 11.71 8.27
C ALA A 134 -10.16 10.32 8.92
N LEU A 135 -10.05 9.24 8.14
CA LEU A 135 -10.16 7.87 8.64
C LEU A 135 -9.05 7.52 9.65
N CYS A 136 -7.81 7.91 9.36
CA CYS A 136 -6.71 7.73 10.30
C CYS A 136 -6.91 8.57 11.56
N ALA A 137 -7.32 9.84 11.42
CA ALA A 137 -7.57 10.74 12.55
C ALA A 137 -8.69 10.22 13.47
N ALA A 138 -9.74 9.61 12.92
CA ALA A 138 -10.82 9.00 13.69
C ALA A 138 -10.36 7.85 14.60
N GLN A 139 -9.20 7.23 14.30
CA GLN A 139 -8.57 6.19 15.11
C GLN A 139 -7.46 6.73 16.05
N GLY A 140 -7.30 8.05 16.17
CA GLY A 140 -6.18 8.65 16.91
C GLY A 140 -4.81 8.40 16.26
N LYS A 141 -4.82 8.16 14.96
CA LYS A 141 -3.66 7.96 14.09
C LYS A 141 -3.56 9.13 13.09
N ARG A 142 -2.58 9.11 12.22
CA ARG A 142 -2.47 9.99 11.06
C ARG A 142 -2.15 9.21 9.80
N LEU A 143 -2.37 9.80 8.64
CA LEU A 143 -1.87 9.21 7.40
C LEU A 143 -0.32 9.14 7.46
N CYS A 144 0.26 8.06 6.94
CA CYS A 144 1.72 7.93 6.87
C CYS A 144 2.31 9.01 5.96
N THR A 145 3.48 9.51 6.28
CA THR A 145 4.27 10.25 5.29
C THR A 145 4.84 9.28 4.25
N GLU A 146 5.09 9.76 3.04
CA GLU A 146 5.71 8.95 1.98
C GLU A 146 7.05 8.35 2.40
N VAL A 147 7.78 9.05 3.27
CA VAL A 147 9.08 8.64 3.78
C VAL A 147 8.96 7.52 4.80
N GLU A 148 8.02 7.61 5.73
CA GLU A 148 7.72 6.55 6.69
C GLU A 148 7.25 5.29 5.99
N TRP A 149 6.33 5.45 5.05
CA TRP A 149 5.84 4.36 4.23
C TRP A 149 6.99 3.67 3.47
N THR A 150 7.85 4.46 2.81
CA THR A 150 9.01 3.94 2.07
C THR A 150 9.94 3.15 3.00
N PHE A 151 10.28 3.71 4.17
CA PHE A 151 11.17 3.02 5.10
C PHE A 151 10.57 1.74 5.68
N ALA A 152 9.27 1.75 6.00
CA ALA A 152 8.55 0.55 6.45
C ALA A 152 8.56 -0.56 5.39
N CYS A 153 8.54 -0.20 4.09
CA CYS A 153 8.61 -1.11 2.97
C CYS A 153 10.03 -1.68 2.76
N GLU A 154 11.03 -0.81 2.62
CA GLU A 154 12.38 -1.16 2.14
C GLU A 154 13.37 -1.59 3.22
N GLY A 155 13.10 -1.24 4.48
CA GLY A 155 14.02 -1.49 5.59
C GLY A 155 15.33 -0.70 5.53
N GLU A 156 16.26 -1.05 6.42
CA GLU A 156 17.59 -0.38 6.50
C GLU A 156 18.49 -0.68 5.29
N GLU A 157 18.30 -1.85 4.66
CA GLU A 157 19.04 -2.24 3.46
C GLU A 157 18.55 -1.49 2.22
N ALA A 158 17.40 -0.82 2.31
CA ALA A 158 16.69 -0.15 1.20
C ALA A 158 16.44 -1.10 0.03
N THR A 159 15.77 -2.22 0.32
CA THR A 159 15.42 -3.21 -0.70
C THR A 159 14.40 -2.65 -1.68
N PRO A 160 14.48 -3.00 -2.98
CA PRO A 160 13.51 -2.55 -3.98
C PRO A 160 12.07 -3.01 -3.70
N TYR A 161 11.89 -4.21 -3.13
CA TYR A 161 10.61 -4.81 -2.76
C TYR A 161 10.59 -5.16 -1.27
N PRO A 162 9.42 -5.24 -0.61
CA PRO A 162 9.34 -5.59 0.81
C PRO A 162 9.94 -6.98 1.10
N ASN A 163 9.85 -7.89 0.15
CA ASN A 163 10.39 -9.25 0.19
C ASN A 163 11.80 -9.38 -0.39
N GLY A 164 12.48 -8.26 -0.74
CA GLY A 164 13.88 -8.24 -1.16
C GLY A 164 14.15 -7.70 -2.56
N TYR A 165 14.80 -8.50 -3.42
CA TYR A 165 15.42 -8.03 -4.67
C TYR A 165 14.76 -8.58 -5.94
N VAL A 166 13.75 -9.40 -5.80
CA VAL A 166 13.06 -10.05 -6.94
C VAL A 166 11.60 -9.59 -6.97
N ARG A 167 11.15 -9.18 -8.16
CA ARG A 167 9.73 -8.95 -8.42
C ARG A 167 9.04 -10.30 -8.52
N ASP A 168 8.15 -10.60 -7.59
CA ASP A 168 7.55 -11.90 -7.43
C ASP A 168 6.02 -11.79 -7.28
N ALA A 169 5.31 -12.20 -8.32
CA ALA A 169 3.85 -12.18 -8.35
C ALA A 169 3.21 -13.34 -7.55
N ASP A 170 4.00 -14.32 -7.10
CA ASP A 170 3.55 -15.35 -6.18
C ASP A 170 3.69 -14.88 -4.72
N ALA A 171 4.67 -14.00 -4.47
CA ALA A 171 4.88 -13.40 -3.15
C ALA A 171 3.89 -12.26 -2.86
N CYS A 172 3.67 -11.34 -3.81
CA CYS A 172 2.79 -10.18 -3.67
C CYS A 172 1.71 -10.15 -4.76
N VAL A 173 0.61 -9.45 -4.50
CA VAL A 173 -0.51 -9.32 -5.46
C VAL A 173 -0.16 -8.24 -6.49
N ILE A 174 0.63 -8.60 -7.47
CA ILE A 174 1.14 -7.73 -8.55
C ILE A 174 0.99 -8.38 -9.92
N ASP A 175 1.20 -7.60 -10.98
CA ASP A 175 1.27 -8.07 -12.38
C ASP A 175 0.03 -8.82 -12.89
N ARG A 176 -1.13 -8.61 -12.26
CA ARG A 176 -2.42 -9.10 -12.76
C ARG A 176 -2.73 -8.47 -14.12
N ARG A 177 -3.34 -9.24 -15.00
CA ARG A 177 -3.72 -8.76 -16.33
C ARG A 177 -4.74 -7.60 -16.20
N PRO A 178 -4.49 -6.43 -16.84
CA PRO A 178 -5.42 -5.33 -16.79
C PRO A 178 -6.78 -5.69 -17.36
N ARG A 179 -7.86 -5.22 -16.74
CA ARG A 179 -9.22 -5.22 -17.24
C ARG A 179 -9.57 -3.87 -17.84
N ALA A 180 -10.43 -3.83 -18.82
CA ALA A 180 -10.90 -2.57 -19.41
C ALA A 180 -11.76 -1.81 -18.38
N VAL A 181 -11.47 -0.54 -18.18
CA VAL A 181 -12.16 0.31 -17.20
C VAL A 181 -13.24 1.12 -17.89
N ASN A 182 -14.46 1.09 -17.33
CA ASN A 182 -15.53 2.01 -17.68
C ASN A 182 -15.58 3.17 -16.67
N GLU A 183 -14.74 4.20 -16.84
CA GLU A 183 -14.65 5.34 -15.93
C GLU A 183 -15.98 6.05 -15.70
N ARG A 184 -16.91 6.03 -16.68
CA ARG A 184 -18.23 6.65 -16.51
C ARG A 184 -19.12 5.89 -15.53
N ALA A 185 -18.95 4.58 -15.43
CA ALA A 185 -19.69 3.77 -14.46
C ALA A 185 -19.22 4.03 -13.03
N LEU A 186 -17.93 4.35 -12.83
CA LEU A 186 -17.36 4.65 -11.52
C LEU A 186 -17.80 5.99 -10.92
N SER A 187 -18.47 6.86 -11.69
CA SER A 187 -18.91 8.16 -11.19
C SER A 187 -20.39 8.42 -11.50
N PRO A 188 -21.22 8.73 -10.48
CA PRO A 188 -20.90 8.84 -9.03
C PRO A 188 -20.54 7.47 -8.40
N ARG A 189 -19.60 7.48 -7.47
CA ARG A 189 -19.04 6.25 -6.86
C ARG A 189 -19.99 5.49 -5.93
N ASP A 190 -21.10 6.11 -5.47
CA ASP A 190 -22.11 5.55 -4.58
C ASP A 190 -23.29 4.89 -5.34
N THR A 191 -23.11 4.57 -6.62
CA THR A 191 -24.14 4.01 -7.47
C THR A 191 -24.01 2.50 -7.67
N HIS A 192 -25.12 1.86 -8.06
CA HIS A 192 -25.09 0.46 -8.48
C HIS A 192 -24.16 0.22 -9.69
N ALA A 193 -24.11 1.15 -10.64
CA ALA A 193 -23.21 1.06 -11.79
C ALA A 193 -21.73 1.05 -11.36
N ALA A 194 -21.37 1.86 -10.36
CA ALA A 194 -20.04 1.86 -9.79
C ALA A 194 -19.73 0.52 -9.10
N LEU A 195 -20.67 -0.02 -8.35
CA LEU A 195 -20.52 -1.34 -7.70
C LEU A 195 -20.23 -2.45 -8.71
N VAL A 196 -21.01 -2.53 -9.80
CA VAL A 196 -20.83 -3.53 -10.86
C VAL A 196 -19.45 -3.39 -11.52
N GLU A 197 -19.02 -2.16 -11.81
CA GLU A 197 -17.72 -1.89 -12.40
C GLU A 197 -16.58 -2.22 -11.43
N LEU A 198 -16.72 -1.88 -10.14
CA LEU A 198 -15.74 -2.24 -9.11
C LEU A 198 -15.58 -3.75 -8.98
N ASP A 199 -16.69 -4.51 -8.95
CA ASP A 199 -16.66 -5.97 -8.90
C ASP A 199 -16.00 -6.57 -10.15
N HIS A 200 -16.27 -5.99 -11.33
CA HIS A 200 -15.60 -6.35 -12.56
C HIS A 200 -14.09 -6.09 -12.49
N LEU A 201 -13.67 -4.94 -11.98
CA LEU A 201 -12.26 -4.52 -11.99
C LEU A 201 -11.43 -5.18 -10.89
N TRP A 202 -12.04 -5.52 -9.76
CA TRP A 202 -11.33 -6.01 -8.57
C TRP A 202 -10.51 -7.28 -8.85
N GLN A 203 -9.24 -7.26 -8.48
CA GLN A 203 -8.31 -8.37 -8.54
C GLN A 203 -7.38 -8.45 -7.32
N GLY A 204 -7.65 -7.62 -6.28
CA GLY A 204 -6.94 -7.68 -5.01
C GLY A 204 -7.34 -8.91 -4.17
N GLU A 205 -6.66 -9.07 -3.07
CA GLU A 205 -6.85 -10.16 -2.10
C GLU A 205 -7.06 -9.59 -0.69
N PRO A 206 -7.55 -10.37 0.28
CA PRO A 206 -7.59 -9.94 1.68
C PRO A 206 -6.20 -9.57 2.19
N SER A 207 -6.10 -8.49 2.98
CA SER A 207 -4.82 -8.02 3.53
C SER A 207 -4.13 -9.10 4.35
N GLY A 208 -2.82 -9.28 4.14
CA GLY A 208 -2.00 -10.28 4.82
C GLY A 208 -2.21 -11.74 4.35
N SER A 209 -2.95 -11.97 3.24
CA SER A 209 -3.13 -13.32 2.67
C SER A 209 -1.83 -13.88 2.09
N ARG A 210 -0.95 -13.01 1.60
CA ARG A 210 0.35 -13.38 1.04
C ARG A 210 1.45 -13.29 2.10
N ALA A 211 1.74 -14.38 2.80
CA ALA A 211 2.73 -14.41 3.89
C ALA A 211 4.13 -13.93 3.47
N ALA A 212 4.49 -14.11 2.19
CA ALA A 212 5.77 -13.67 1.63
C ALA A 212 5.79 -12.18 1.25
N CYS A 213 4.64 -11.50 1.10
CA CYS A 213 4.55 -10.07 0.83
C CYS A 213 4.71 -9.27 2.12
N ARG A 214 5.86 -9.38 2.75
CA ARG A 214 6.14 -8.84 4.08
C ARG A 214 7.48 -8.13 4.10
N SER A 215 7.52 -6.94 4.66
CA SER A 215 8.76 -6.18 4.85
C SER A 215 9.60 -6.72 6.02
N ALA A 216 10.85 -6.25 6.10
CA ALA A 216 11.76 -6.59 7.20
C ALA A 216 11.21 -6.21 8.59
N PHE A 217 10.32 -5.22 8.66
CA PHE A 217 9.63 -4.80 9.89
C PHE A 217 8.35 -5.60 10.18
N GLY A 218 7.92 -6.48 9.27
CA GLY A 218 6.70 -7.26 9.45
C GLY A 218 5.42 -6.55 9.00
N VAL A 219 5.52 -5.55 8.13
CA VAL A 219 4.38 -4.87 7.48
C VAL A 219 4.05 -5.59 6.19
N TYR A 220 2.78 -5.88 5.95
CA TYR A 220 2.30 -6.66 4.81
C TYR A 220 1.82 -5.78 3.67
N ASP A 221 1.80 -6.34 2.46
CA ASP A 221 1.20 -5.80 1.23
C ASP A 221 1.71 -4.40 0.83
N MET A 222 2.96 -4.06 1.24
CA MET A 222 3.58 -2.77 0.92
C MET A 222 3.84 -2.57 -0.59
N THR A 223 3.69 -3.58 -1.40
CA THR A 223 3.74 -3.47 -2.87
C THR A 223 2.66 -4.34 -3.49
N GLY A 224 1.87 -3.75 -4.37
CA GLY A 224 0.71 -4.42 -4.97
C GLY A 224 -0.52 -4.35 -4.07
N ASN A 225 -1.46 -5.19 -4.31
CA ASN A 225 -2.80 -5.20 -3.75
C ASN A 225 -3.53 -3.89 -4.03
N ILE A 226 -3.37 -2.85 -3.22
CA ILE A 226 -3.91 -1.50 -3.49
C ILE A 226 -2.82 -0.43 -3.46
N ASP A 227 -3.05 0.67 -4.19
CA ASP A 227 -2.22 1.87 -4.10
C ASP A 227 -2.61 2.65 -2.83
N GLU A 228 -1.62 3.09 -2.06
CA GLU A 228 -1.89 3.66 -0.74
C GLU A 228 -1.60 5.16 -0.69
N TRP A 229 -2.61 5.94 -0.27
CA TRP A 229 -2.44 7.35 0.02
C TRP A 229 -1.43 7.57 1.14
N THR A 230 -0.53 8.52 0.92
CA THR A 230 0.45 9.02 1.89
C THR A 230 0.52 10.54 1.80
N THR A 231 1.23 11.17 2.76
CA THR A 231 1.44 12.61 2.77
C THR A 231 2.86 12.96 2.34
N SER A 232 3.02 13.90 1.40
CA SER A 232 4.33 14.46 1.01
C SER A 232 4.99 15.18 2.19
N VAL A 233 6.30 15.04 2.30
CA VAL A 233 7.12 15.80 3.26
C VAL A 233 7.81 17.02 2.61
N HIS A 234 7.63 17.23 1.32
CA HIS A 234 8.29 18.29 0.57
C HIS A 234 7.47 19.59 0.60
N PRO A 235 8.02 20.67 1.16
CA PRO A 235 7.33 21.97 1.18
C PRO A 235 7.02 22.48 -0.21
N GLY A 236 5.79 22.95 -0.42
CA GLY A 236 5.34 23.51 -1.69
C GLY A 236 4.90 22.50 -2.74
N GLU A 237 5.03 21.21 -2.48
CA GLU A 237 4.43 20.17 -3.29
C GLU A 237 2.99 19.86 -2.83
N ARG A 238 2.23 19.19 -3.72
CA ARG A 238 0.93 18.64 -3.37
C ARG A 238 1.07 17.62 -2.24
N PRO A 239 0.21 17.64 -1.22
CA PRO A 239 0.33 16.71 -0.09
C PRO A 239 -0.01 15.26 -0.46
N SER A 240 -0.84 15.03 -1.48
CA SER A 240 -1.33 13.72 -1.88
C SER A 240 -0.32 12.94 -2.71
N ILE A 241 0.13 11.81 -2.18
CA ILE A 241 1.09 10.90 -2.82
C ILE A 241 0.58 9.48 -2.71
N LEU A 242 0.62 8.72 -3.81
CA LEU A 242 0.32 7.29 -3.82
C LEU A 242 1.61 6.47 -3.83
N LYS A 243 1.58 5.37 -3.08
CA LYS A 243 2.70 4.45 -2.87
C LYS A 243 2.28 3.00 -3.05
N GLY A 244 3.25 2.15 -3.43
CA GLY A 244 3.09 0.70 -3.48
C GLY A 244 2.68 0.17 -4.84
N GLY A 245 1.81 0.87 -5.54
CA GLY A 245 1.11 0.37 -6.71
C GLY A 245 0.08 -0.69 -6.35
N TYR A 246 -0.81 -1.01 -7.25
CA TYR A 246 -1.88 -1.97 -7.05
C TYR A 246 -1.59 -3.31 -7.74
N TRP A 247 -2.56 -4.23 -7.79
CA TRP A 247 -2.43 -5.55 -8.40
C TRP A 247 -2.01 -5.57 -9.89
N GLY A 248 -2.08 -4.43 -10.59
CA GLY A 248 -1.75 -4.30 -12.01
C GLY A 248 -0.25 -4.31 -12.31
N PRO A 249 0.13 -4.31 -13.59
CA PRO A 249 1.53 -4.31 -14.04
C PRO A 249 2.15 -2.91 -14.00
N VAL A 250 2.20 -2.29 -12.80
CA VAL A 250 2.68 -0.94 -12.54
C VAL A 250 4.03 -0.93 -11.82
N ARG A 251 4.51 0.24 -11.40
CA ARG A 251 5.78 0.40 -10.67
C ARG A 251 5.65 0.00 -9.20
N THR A 252 5.34 -1.27 -8.94
CA THR A 252 5.19 -1.83 -7.59
C THR A 252 6.54 -2.03 -6.93
N ARG A 253 7.10 -0.98 -6.36
CA ARG A 253 8.36 -0.98 -5.58
C ARG A 253 8.22 -0.06 -4.37
N CYS A 254 9.15 -0.16 -3.41
CA CYS A 254 9.10 0.65 -2.20
C CYS A 254 9.31 2.15 -2.46
N ARG A 255 10.19 2.55 -3.38
CA ARG A 255 10.54 3.96 -3.60
C ARG A 255 9.66 4.74 -4.58
N PRO A 256 9.31 4.23 -5.76
CA PRO A 256 8.49 4.98 -6.70
C PRO A 256 7.20 5.52 -6.06
N SER A 257 6.79 6.69 -6.51
CA SER A 257 5.59 7.39 -6.04
C SER A 257 4.78 7.88 -7.23
N THR A 258 3.46 7.94 -7.10
CA THR A 258 2.57 8.62 -8.04
C THR A 258 2.15 9.95 -7.44
N ARG A 259 2.46 11.06 -8.14
CA ARG A 259 2.25 12.45 -7.69
C ARG A 259 1.24 13.22 -8.56
N ALA A 260 0.62 12.54 -9.53
CA ALA A 260 -0.24 13.19 -10.52
C ALA A 260 -1.67 13.42 -10.03
N HIS A 261 -2.10 12.71 -8.97
CA HIS A 261 -3.49 12.76 -8.51
C HIS A 261 -3.67 13.78 -7.37
N GLY A 262 -4.80 14.50 -7.42
CA GLY A 262 -5.18 15.48 -6.41
C GLY A 262 -5.82 14.87 -5.17
N GLU A 263 -6.05 15.71 -4.19
CA GLU A 263 -6.54 15.30 -2.87
C GLU A 263 -7.98 14.77 -2.91
N ASP A 264 -8.77 15.16 -3.92
CA ASP A 264 -10.16 14.73 -4.15
C ASP A 264 -10.26 13.55 -5.14
N TYR A 265 -9.12 13.08 -5.67
CA TYR A 265 -9.12 11.94 -6.57
C TYR A 265 -9.38 10.65 -5.79
N ALA A 266 -10.28 9.82 -6.30
CA ALA A 266 -10.56 8.48 -5.81
C ALA A 266 -10.75 7.54 -6.99
N PHE A 267 -10.20 6.33 -6.90
CA PHE A 267 -10.30 5.35 -7.96
C PHE A 267 -10.32 3.92 -7.40
N TYR A 268 -10.70 2.96 -8.19
CA TYR A 268 -11.01 1.59 -7.80
C TYR A 268 -9.85 0.80 -7.14
N GLN A 269 -8.62 1.27 -7.23
CA GLN A 269 -7.44 0.60 -6.67
C GLN A 269 -6.80 1.36 -5.49
N GLU A 270 -7.38 2.47 -5.05
CA GLU A 270 -6.77 3.35 -4.05
C GLU A 270 -7.37 3.16 -2.68
N GLY A 271 -6.50 2.99 -1.71
CA GLY A 271 -6.80 2.88 -0.29
C GLY A 271 -5.75 3.56 0.57
N LEU A 272 -5.53 3.07 1.79
CA LEU A 272 -4.61 3.70 2.75
C LEU A 272 -4.11 2.72 3.82
N ARG A 273 -3.09 3.16 4.56
CA ARG A 273 -2.75 2.67 5.91
C ARG A 273 -2.34 3.83 6.79
N CYS A 274 -2.49 3.69 8.10
CA CYS A 274 -2.21 4.75 9.05
C CYS A 274 -0.87 4.57 9.74
N CYS A 275 -0.32 5.71 10.18
CA CYS A 275 0.86 5.80 11.02
C CYS A 275 0.53 6.54 12.33
N ARG A 276 1.44 6.44 13.31
CA ARG A 276 1.36 7.18 14.56
C ARG A 276 2.75 7.53 15.06
N ASP A 277 2.90 8.72 15.60
CA ASP A 277 4.12 9.12 16.30
C ASP A 277 4.22 8.36 17.62
N LEU A 278 5.43 8.06 18.05
CA LEU A 278 5.69 7.57 19.40
C LEU A 278 5.79 8.74 20.35
N GLU A 279 5.11 8.65 21.48
CA GLU A 279 5.22 9.59 22.58
C GLU A 279 6.58 9.47 23.29
#